data_cd544ac420876c223f0d9787e5d123f5
#
_entry.id   cd544ac420876c223f0d9787e5d123f5
#
_cell.length_a   1.000
_cell.length_b   1.000
_cell.length_c   1.000
_cell.angle_alpha   90.00
_cell.angle_beta   90.00
_cell.angle_gamma   90.00
#
_symmetry.space_group_name_H-M   'P 1'
#
loop_
_entity.id
_entity.type
_entity.pdbx_description
1 polymer ?
#
loop_
_entity_poly.entity_id
_entity_poly.type
_entity_poly.pdbx_seq_one_letter_code
_entity_poly.pdbx_strand_id
1 'polypeptide(L)'
;MPLAARTSAEEGLNPMIPGGNAAPPGHAPKAVVDTPLYDFGTALEGKMVNHVFKIKNTGEGYLDIRGVKTSCGCTTGNPSKTHVAPGDESEISVGFDTRFQKGHQVRTITAFTNDPNNQQVAMTLQGTIKKQAEASPGAVDFGTVRKGSEGTKEIVINDLVGGGPFSVGPVSNSSADIKVTQEKRPDGKPGALLRIALLKTMPVGAFDDTIKVTTNRVPVQVDVFGTVTGDLNVDPAQVSFGIVPRGQDIVRLVKLSNQGAHPVKVLNVTSSSPAVVASAEPIAPGKDYKLTVMLRRGTPDGQLRGQLTIKTDNPEQATINLPFYAIVGQFKS
;
A
#
# COMPACT_ATOMS: atom_id res chain seq x y z
N MET A 1 -25.49 -10.93 -14.29
CA MET A 1 -25.45 -10.66 -12.84
C MET A 1 -24.21 -9.82 -12.59
N PRO A 2 -24.32 -8.55 -12.16
CA PRO A 2 -23.16 -7.72 -11.92
C PRO A 2 -22.54 -8.06 -10.55
N LEU A 3 -21.23 -8.22 -10.55
CA LEU A 3 -20.41 -8.42 -9.38
C LEU A 3 -20.36 -7.10 -8.60
N ALA A 4 -20.92 -7.08 -7.40
CA ALA A 4 -20.87 -5.93 -6.52
C ALA A 4 -19.42 -5.71 -6.03
N ALA A 5 -18.90 -4.52 -6.29
CA ALA A 5 -17.67 -4.03 -5.67
C ALA A 5 -17.84 -4.02 -4.15
N ARG A 6 -17.02 -4.78 -3.44
CA ARG A 6 -16.89 -4.67 -1.99
C ARG A 6 -16.11 -3.38 -1.70
N THR A 7 -16.82 -2.40 -1.20
CA THR A 7 -16.22 -1.24 -0.54
C THR A 7 -15.40 -1.71 0.66
N SER A 8 -14.18 -1.20 0.75
CA SER A 8 -13.23 -1.40 1.84
C SER A 8 -13.90 -1.17 3.19
N ALA A 9 -13.68 -2.13 4.09
CA ALA A 9 -14.19 -2.19 5.44
C ALA A 9 -13.87 -0.90 6.22
N GLU A 10 -14.88 -0.39 6.91
CA GLU A 10 -14.71 0.54 8.03
C GLU A 10 -13.97 -0.21 9.14
N GLU A 11 -12.68 0.05 9.26
CA GLU A 11 -11.81 -0.56 10.24
C GLU A 11 -12.10 0.00 11.64
N GLY A 12 -12.51 -0.88 12.55
CA GLY A 12 -12.20 -0.78 13.96
C GLY A 12 -13.05 0.12 14.84
N LEU A 13 -14.25 0.52 14.45
CA LEU A 13 -15.22 1.13 15.36
C LEU A 13 -16.14 0.06 15.93
N ASN A 14 -15.90 -0.32 17.18
CA ASN A 14 -16.95 -0.95 17.97
C ASN A 14 -18.13 0.04 18.03
N PRO A 15 -19.39 -0.37 17.78
CA PRO A 15 -20.50 0.57 17.64
C PRO A 15 -20.61 1.48 18.85
N MET A 16 -20.57 2.80 18.62
CA MET A 16 -20.84 3.79 19.66
C MET A 16 -22.29 3.61 20.14
N ILE A 17 -22.48 3.34 21.42
CA ILE A 17 -23.81 3.28 22.03
C ILE A 17 -24.36 4.72 22.07
N PRO A 18 -25.52 5.03 21.43
CA PRO A 18 -26.09 6.37 21.49
C PRO A 18 -26.67 6.67 22.88
N GLY A 19 -26.24 7.79 23.45
CA GLY A 19 -27.01 8.53 24.45
C GLY A 19 -27.18 7.90 25.84
N GLY A 20 -26.11 7.92 26.67
CA GLY A 20 -26.32 7.87 28.12
C GLY A 20 -26.85 9.24 28.62
N ASN A 21 -27.89 9.26 29.46
CA ASN A 21 -28.40 10.45 30.11
C ASN A 21 -27.29 11.15 30.89
N ALA A 22 -27.20 12.49 30.79
CA ALA A 22 -26.31 13.28 31.63
C ALA A 22 -26.65 12.97 33.12
N ALA A 23 -25.61 12.72 33.92
CA ALA A 23 -25.77 12.49 35.34
C ALA A 23 -26.48 13.70 35.98
N PRO A 24 -27.34 13.50 37.01
CA PRO A 24 -27.93 14.60 37.78
C PRO A 24 -26.84 15.51 38.33
N PRO A 25 -27.09 16.84 38.46
CA PRO A 25 -26.13 17.77 39.06
C PRO A 25 -25.70 17.27 40.45
N GLY A 26 -24.41 17.09 40.67
CA GLY A 26 -23.84 16.60 41.92
C GLY A 26 -23.37 15.14 41.94
N HIS A 27 -23.74 14.33 40.96
CA HIS A 27 -23.38 12.90 40.92
C HIS A 27 -22.65 12.56 39.57
N ALA A 28 -21.55 13.24 39.28
CA ALA A 28 -20.79 12.98 38.07
C ALA A 28 -19.93 11.71 38.21
N PRO A 29 -19.80 10.90 37.14
CA PRO A 29 -18.82 9.83 37.10
C PRO A 29 -17.41 10.40 37.02
N LYS A 30 -16.42 9.63 37.49
CA LYS A 30 -15.00 9.98 37.39
C LYS A 30 -14.16 8.76 36.98
N ALA A 31 -13.64 8.79 35.75
CA ALA A 31 -12.82 7.74 35.21
C ALA A 31 -11.36 7.90 35.64
N VAL A 32 -10.80 6.88 36.27
CA VAL A 32 -9.39 6.86 36.71
C VAL A 32 -8.73 5.55 36.22
N VAL A 33 -7.53 5.66 35.66
CA VAL A 33 -6.66 4.52 35.34
C VAL A 33 -5.41 4.67 36.18
N ASP A 34 -5.17 3.73 37.10
CA ASP A 34 -4.03 3.82 38.03
C ASP A 34 -2.70 3.62 37.30
N THR A 35 -2.66 2.75 36.31
CA THR A 35 -1.46 2.45 35.48
C THR A 35 -1.79 2.61 34.00
N PRO A 36 -1.81 3.85 33.48
CA PRO A 36 -2.17 4.10 32.08
C PRO A 36 -1.09 3.71 31.08
N LEU A 37 0.11 3.36 31.54
CA LEU A 37 1.24 2.92 30.72
C LEU A 37 1.60 1.47 31.08
N TYR A 38 1.62 0.61 30.08
CA TYR A 38 2.17 -0.74 30.17
C TYR A 38 3.35 -0.89 29.21
N ASP A 39 4.54 -1.14 29.76
CA ASP A 39 5.73 -1.51 28.99
C ASP A 39 5.88 -3.02 29.00
N PHE A 40 5.71 -3.64 27.82
CA PHE A 40 5.89 -5.10 27.68
C PHE A 40 7.37 -5.52 27.51
N GLY A 41 8.32 -4.56 27.59
CA GLY A 41 9.75 -4.81 27.44
C GLY A 41 10.10 -5.26 26.03
N THR A 42 10.65 -6.46 25.89
CA THR A 42 11.00 -7.06 24.60
C THR A 42 10.13 -8.27 24.30
N ALA A 43 9.47 -8.24 23.12
CA ALA A 43 8.74 -9.39 22.58
C ALA A 43 9.33 -9.82 21.22
N LEU A 44 9.14 -11.07 20.84
CA LEU A 44 9.49 -11.57 19.51
C LEU A 44 8.33 -11.29 18.54
N GLU A 45 8.67 -10.95 17.31
CA GLU A 45 7.71 -10.83 16.21
C GLU A 45 6.83 -12.09 16.10
N GLY A 46 5.55 -11.91 15.74
CA GLY A 46 4.57 -13.00 15.61
C GLY A 46 3.94 -13.47 16.93
N LYS A 47 4.32 -12.90 18.06
CA LYS A 47 3.67 -13.18 19.35
C LYS A 47 2.53 -12.18 19.59
N MET A 48 1.48 -12.64 20.29
CA MET A 48 0.44 -11.77 20.80
C MET A 48 0.89 -11.20 22.16
N VAL A 49 0.91 -9.88 22.27
CA VAL A 49 1.11 -9.18 23.53
C VAL A 49 -0.26 -8.84 24.09
N ASN A 50 -0.60 -9.43 25.24
CA ASN A 50 -1.87 -9.19 25.90
C ASN A 50 -1.65 -8.40 27.20
N HIS A 51 -2.55 -7.47 27.48
CA HIS A 51 -2.58 -6.72 28.71
C HIS A 51 -4.02 -6.33 29.07
N VAL A 52 -4.28 -6.11 30.35
CA VAL A 52 -5.58 -5.65 30.85
C VAL A 52 -5.36 -4.35 31.61
N PHE A 53 -5.90 -3.26 31.09
CA PHE A 53 -6.00 -2.00 31.82
C PHE A 53 -7.29 -1.98 32.63
N LYS A 54 -7.28 -1.29 33.79
CA LYS A 54 -8.44 -1.13 34.63
C LYS A 54 -8.86 0.32 34.68
N ILE A 55 -10.13 0.58 34.33
CA ILE A 55 -10.75 1.89 34.45
C ILE A 55 -11.70 1.83 35.66
N LYS A 56 -11.38 2.56 36.70
CA LYS A 56 -12.18 2.65 37.92
C LYS A 56 -13.08 3.87 37.90
N ASN A 57 -14.32 3.71 38.31
CA ASN A 57 -15.24 4.81 38.56
C ASN A 57 -15.10 5.29 40.00
N THR A 58 -14.39 6.39 40.20
CA THR A 58 -14.23 7.02 41.54
C THR A 58 -15.23 8.16 41.79
N GLY A 59 -16.18 8.37 40.87
CA GLY A 59 -17.24 9.34 40.99
C GLY A 59 -18.50 8.76 41.69
N GLU A 60 -19.52 9.57 41.76
CA GLU A 60 -20.80 9.21 42.40
C GLU A 60 -21.88 8.78 41.40
N GLY A 61 -21.72 9.12 40.12
CA GLY A 61 -22.61 8.70 39.04
C GLY A 61 -22.08 7.46 38.29
N TYR A 62 -22.93 6.82 37.50
CA TYR A 62 -22.52 5.71 36.66
C TYR A 62 -21.57 6.17 35.52
N LEU A 63 -20.47 5.46 35.37
CA LEU A 63 -19.52 5.69 34.28
C LEU A 63 -19.89 4.81 33.08
N ASP A 64 -20.24 5.45 31.96
CA ASP A 64 -20.48 4.75 30.69
C ASP A 64 -19.23 4.76 29.84
N ILE A 65 -18.77 3.59 29.42
CA ILE A 65 -17.71 3.40 28.41
C ILE A 65 -18.41 3.20 27.06
N ARG A 66 -18.44 4.27 26.25
CA ARG A 66 -19.18 4.34 24.99
C ARG A 66 -18.48 3.62 23.84
N GLY A 67 -17.20 3.32 24.01
CA GLY A 67 -16.39 2.61 23.03
C GLY A 67 -14.92 2.67 23.36
N VAL A 68 -14.15 1.81 22.70
CA VAL A 68 -12.68 1.78 22.79
C VAL A 68 -12.11 1.86 21.39
N LYS A 69 -11.17 2.78 21.18
CA LYS A 69 -10.45 2.93 19.90
C LYS A 69 -8.96 2.67 20.12
N THR A 70 -8.33 2.03 19.18
CA THR A 70 -6.88 1.77 19.16
C THR A 70 -6.21 2.54 18.04
N SER A 71 -4.92 2.87 18.20
CA SER A 71 -4.15 3.64 17.22
C SER A 71 -3.80 2.88 15.95
N CYS A 72 -4.04 1.55 15.90
CA CYS A 72 -3.84 0.73 14.69
C CYS A 72 -4.77 -0.49 14.70
N GLY A 73 -5.07 -1.05 13.53
CA GLY A 73 -5.82 -2.30 13.37
C GLY A 73 -5.10 -3.55 13.90
N CYS A 74 -3.82 -3.45 14.22
CA CYS A 74 -3.04 -4.53 14.85
C CYS A 74 -3.27 -4.65 16.36
N THR A 75 -4.08 -3.77 16.94
CA THR A 75 -4.41 -3.75 18.38
C THR A 75 -5.92 -3.77 18.57
N THR A 76 -6.38 -4.63 19.44
CA THR A 76 -7.79 -4.70 19.86
C THR A 76 -7.94 -4.19 21.29
N GLY A 77 -9.10 -3.61 21.60
CA GLY A 77 -9.41 -3.17 22.95
C GLY A 77 -10.90 -3.39 23.24
N ASN A 78 -11.23 -4.16 24.27
CA ASN A 78 -12.62 -4.48 24.63
C ASN A 78 -12.86 -4.26 26.12
N PRO A 79 -13.91 -3.50 26.51
CA PRO A 79 -14.30 -3.35 27.90
C PRO A 79 -15.05 -4.57 28.40
N SER A 80 -14.82 -4.98 29.65
CA SER A 80 -15.57 -6.05 30.30
C SER A 80 -16.98 -5.62 30.72
N LYS A 81 -17.14 -4.33 31.05
CA LYS A 81 -18.40 -3.68 31.37
C LYS A 81 -18.46 -2.32 30.69
N THR A 82 -19.58 -1.98 30.09
CA THR A 82 -19.81 -0.65 29.49
C THR A 82 -20.52 0.32 30.44
N HIS A 83 -21.11 -0.18 31.52
CA HIS A 83 -21.80 0.59 32.54
C HIS A 83 -21.20 0.23 33.90
N VAL A 84 -20.49 1.16 34.52
CA VAL A 84 -19.66 0.93 35.72
C VAL A 84 -20.22 1.73 36.88
N ALA A 85 -20.65 1.03 37.94
CA ALA A 85 -21.20 1.66 39.13
C ALA A 85 -20.14 2.47 39.90
N PRO A 86 -20.56 3.44 40.76
CA PRO A 86 -19.66 4.11 41.67
C PRO A 86 -18.86 3.13 42.55
N GLY A 87 -17.54 3.32 42.57
CA GLY A 87 -16.59 2.45 43.28
C GLY A 87 -16.19 1.17 42.57
N ASP A 88 -16.84 0.83 41.45
CA ASP A 88 -16.56 -0.37 40.65
C ASP A 88 -15.51 -0.11 39.55
N GLU A 89 -15.10 -1.15 38.83
CA GLU A 89 -14.11 -1.05 37.72
C GLU A 89 -14.55 -1.83 36.48
N SER A 90 -14.06 -1.41 35.33
CA SER A 90 -14.11 -2.14 34.06
C SER A 90 -12.71 -2.49 33.60
N GLU A 91 -12.52 -3.71 33.15
CA GLU A 91 -11.28 -4.17 32.53
C GLU A 91 -11.32 -3.91 31.03
N ILE A 92 -10.25 -3.30 30.50
CA ILE A 92 -10.05 -3.12 29.06
C ILE A 92 -9.02 -4.14 28.64
N SER A 93 -9.47 -5.25 28.08
CA SER A 93 -8.59 -6.29 27.54
C SER A 93 -7.99 -5.81 26.22
N VAL A 94 -6.65 -5.74 26.16
CA VAL A 94 -5.90 -5.28 25.00
C VAL A 94 -5.07 -6.43 24.44
N GLY A 95 -5.17 -6.66 23.12
CA GLY A 95 -4.34 -7.60 22.38
C GLY A 95 -3.59 -6.88 21.27
N PHE A 96 -2.27 -6.96 21.26
CA PHE A 96 -1.41 -6.41 20.21
C PHE A 96 -0.74 -7.55 19.41
N ASP A 97 -1.09 -7.66 18.14
CA ASP A 97 -0.48 -8.60 17.19
C ASP A 97 0.84 -8.04 16.70
N THR A 98 1.93 -8.73 17.02
CA THR A 98 3.28 -8.29 16.65
C THR A 98 3.77 -8.83 15.32
N ARG A 99 2.93 -9.51 14.52
CA ARG A 99 3.29 -9.97 13.17
C ARG A 99 3.64 -8.77 12.29
N PHE A 100 4.75 -8.87 11.59
CA PHE A 100 5.30 -7.81 10.72
C PHE A 100 5.66 -6.49 11.45
N GLN A 101 5.72 -6.51 12.77
CA GLN A 101 6.17 -5.38 13.58
C GLN A 101 7.66 -5.52 13.92
N LYS A 102 8.35 -4.39 14.05
CA LYS A 102 9.78 -4.35 14.42
C LYS A 102 10.13 -3.08 15.19
N GLY A 103 11.19 -3.17 16.01
CA GLY A 103 11.71 -2.00 16.73
C GLY A 103 10.77 -1.55 17.85
N HIS A 104 10.98 -0.33 18.32
CA HIS A 104 10.17 0.25 19.38
C HIS A 104 8.76 0.54 18.89
N GLN A 105 7.78 0.09 19.65
CA GLN A 105 6.36 0.21 19.35
C GLN A 105 5.66 0.95 20.47
N VAL A 106 4.78 1.88 20.11
CA VAL A 106 3.87 2.57 21.02
C VAL A 106 2.46 2.46 20.45
N ARG A 107 1.52 2.01 21.25
CA ARG A 107 0.12 1.88 20.88
C ARG A 107 -0.74 2.59 21.89
N THR A 108 -1.61 3.47 21.43
CA THR A 108 -2.57 4.18 22.27
C THR A 108 -3.92 3.50 22.16
N ILE A 109 -4.53 3.26 23.31
CA ILE A 109 -5.88 2.74 23.48
C ILE A 109 -6.69 3.86 24.14
N THR A 110 -7.76 4.31 23.54
CA THR A 110 -8.59 5.40 24.04
C THR A 110 -9.99 4.86 24.34
N ALA A 111 -10.39 4.91 25.60
CA ALA A 111 -11.77 4.64 26.01
C ALA A 111 -12.55 5.95 26.03
N PHE A 112 -13.71 5.97 25.37
CA PHE A 112 -14.63 7.13 25.36
C PHE A 112 -15.64 6.98 26.47
N THR A 113 -15.75 8.00 27.33
CA THR A 113 -16.58 7.94 28.51
C THR A 113 -17.57 9.11 28.60
N ASN A 114 -18.49 9.05 29.58
CA ASN A 114 -19.38 10.14 29.94
C ASN A 114 -18.82 11.00 31.10
N ASP A 115 -17.58 10.77 31.54
CA ASP A 115 -16.91 11.63 32.53
C ASP A 115 -16.75 13.05 31.95
N PRO A 116 -17.38 14.10 32.56
CA PRO A 116 -17.33 15.46 32.02
C PRO A 116 -15.90 16.03 31.95
N ASN A 117 -15.01 15.56 32.82
CA ASN A 117 -13.60 16.02 32.87
C ASN A 117 -12.63 15.13 32.13
N ASN A 118 -13.03 13.90 31.78
CA ASN A 118 -12.15 12.93 31.10
C ASN A 118 -12.94 12.06 30.11
N GLN A 119 -13.46 12.70 29.06
CA GLN A 119 -14.26 12.01 28.02
C GLN A 119 -13.44 11.04 27.18
N GLN A 120 -12.12 11.17 27.18
CA GLN A 120 -11.19 10.32 26.43
C GLN A 120 -10.07 9.86 27.37
N VAL A 121 -10.20 8.66 27.87
CA VAL A 121 -9.23 8.04 28.77
C VAL A 121 -8.19 7.32 27.93
N ALA A 122 -6.97 7.85 27.88
CA ALA A 122 -5.88 7.29 27.11
C ALA A 122 -5.06 6.31 27.97
N MET A 123 -4.76 5.16 27.37
CA MET A 123 -3.88 4.13 27.90
C MET A 123 -2.81 3.83 26.83
N THR A 124 -1.61 3.49 27.25
CA THR A 124 -0.47 3.27 26.36
C THR A 124 0.14 1.90 26.60
N LEU A 125 0.36 1.17 25.52
CA LEU A 125 1.11 -0.06 25.50
C LEU A 125 2.39 0.19 24.68
N GLN A 126 3.56 -0.06 25.26
CA GLN A 126 4.84 0.15 24.58
C GLN A 126 5.83 -0.99 24.81
N GLY A 127 6.85 -1.06 23.97
CA GLY A 127 7.95 -2.02 24.10
C GLY A 127 8.68 -2.21 22.78
N THR A 128 9.60 -3.16 22.72
CA THR A 128 10.45 -3.42 21.56
C THR A 128 10.16 -4.78 20.97
N ILE A 129 9.89 -4.82 19.65
CA ILE A 129 9.72 -6.07 18.91
C ILE A 129 11.03 -6.44 18.22
N LYS A 130 11.53 -7.65 18.51
CA LYS A 130 12.68 -8.25 17.84
C LYS A 130 12.21 -9.18 16.73
N LYS A 131 12.70 -8.95 15.52
CA LYS A 131 12.46 -9.87 14.40
C LYS A 131 13.01 -11.25 14.69
N GLN A 132 12.34 -12.27 14.18
CA GLN A 132 12.77 -13.66 14.29
C GLN A 132 13.47 -14.17 13.03
N ALA A 133 13.04 -13.68 11.86
CA ALA A 133 13.62 -13.99 10.57
C ALA A 133 13.53 -12.78 9.65
N GLU A 134 14.44 -12.68 8.69
CA GLU A 134 14.38 -11.62 7.67
C GLU A 134 14.98 -12.06 6.35
N ALA A 135 14.58 -11.36 5.28
CA ALA A 135 15.26 -11.41 4.00
C ALA A 135 16.35 -10.33 3.92
N SER A 136 17.46 -10.67 3.31
CA SER A 136 18.54 -9.72 3.03
C SER A 136 19.00 -9.88 1.57
N PRO A 137 18.81 -8.83 0.72
CA PRO A 137 18.04 -7.60 0.98
C PRO A 137 16.56 -7.85 1.27
N GLY A 138 15.90 -6.88 1.95
CA GLY A 138 14.49 -6.97 2.34
C GLY A 138 13.50 -6.67 1.20
N ALA A 139 14.00 -6.16 0.07
CA ALA A 139 13.25 -5.96 -1.17
C ALA A 139 14.18 -6.19 -2.37
N VAL A 140 13.61 -6.47 -3.52
CA VAL A 140 14.32 -6.75 -4.76
C VAL A 140 13.87 -5.78 -5.84
N ASP A 141 14.76 -4.85 -6.18
CA ASP A 141 14.57 -3.94 -7.30
C ASP A 141 15.33 -4.49 -8.53
N PHE A 142 14.58 -4.81 -9.59
CA PHE A 142 15.15 -5.18 -10.88
C PHE A 142 15.55 -3.96 -11.72
N GLY A 143 15.13 -2.75 -11.29
CA GLY A 143 15.34 -1.54 -12.07
C GLY A 143 14.58 -1.59 -13.40
N THR A 144 15.26 -1.12 -14.45
CA THR A 144 14.74 -1.20 -15.82
C THR A 144 15.34 -2.40 -16.54
N VAL A 145 14.47 -3.32 -16.96
CA VAL A 145 14.84 -4.55 -17.70
C VAL A 145 14.22 -4.49 -19.09
N ARG A 146 14.99 -4.85 -20.10
CA ARG A 146 14.46 -4.93 -21.45
C ARG A 146 13.61 -6.20 -21.63
N LYS A 147 12.48 -6.10 -22.33
CA LYS A 147 11.63 -7.24 -22.69
C LYS A 147 12.45 -8.35 -23.38
N GLY A 148 12.18 -9.59 -22.97
CA GLY A 148 12.91 -10.76 -23.47
C GLY A 148 14.29 -11.00 -22.85
N SER A 149 14.77 -10.07 -21.99
CA SER A 149 15.98 -10.30 -21.19
C SER A 149 15.64 -11.10 -19.94
N GLU A 150 16.59 -11.89 -19.48
CA GLU A 150 16.52 -12.56 -18.19
C GLU A 150 17.23 -11.70 -17.15
N GLY A 151 16.60 -11.54 -16.00
CA GLY A 151 17.20 -10.91 -14.83
C GLY A 151 17.13 -11.85 -13.65
N THR A 152 18.22 -12.02 -12.92
CA THR A 152 18.24 -12.81 -11.69
C THR A 152 18.80 -12.00 -10.54
N LYS A 153 18.14 -12.05 -9.41
CA LYS A 153 18.58 -11.45 -8.15
C LYS A 153 18.59 -12.53 -7.06
N GLU A 154 19.44 -12.34 -6.09
CA GLU A 154 19.58 -13.27 -4.96
C GLU A 154 19.26 -12.57 -3.66
N ILE A 155 18.58 -13.28 -2.78
CA ILE A 155 18.33 -12.86 -1.41
C ILE A 155 18.58 -14.03 -0.47
N VAL A 156 18.89 -13.70 0.77
CA VAL A 156 19.13 -14.70 1.82
C VAL A 156 18.06 -14.55 2.88
N ILE A 157 17.46 -15.67 3.28
CA ILE A 157 16.57 -15.73 4.45
C ILE A 157 17.41 -16.10 5.66
N ASN A 158 17.44 -15.21 6.66
CA ASN A 158 18.25 -15.31 7.86
C ASN A 158 17.40 -15.67 9.10
N ASP A 159 17.93 -16.54 9.97
CA ASP A 159 17.49 -16.67 11.36
C ASP A 159 18.15 -15.59 12.21
N LEU A 160 17.36 -14.79 12.92
CA LEU A 160 17.85 -13.69 13.77
C LEU A 160 17.84 -14.04 15.27
N VAL A 161 17.24 -15.18 15.64
CA VAL A 161 17.08 -15.55 17.05
C VAL A 161 18.10 -16.62 17.45
N GLY A 162 18.37 -17.58 16.58
CA GLY A 162 19.18 -18.74 16.91
C GLY A 162 18.52 -19.68 17.92
N GLY A 163 19.33 -20.48 18.61
CA GLY A 163 18.88 -21.32 19.73
C GLY A 163 18.06 -22.55 19.37
N GLY A 164 18.09 -22.98 18.09
CA GLY A 164 17.40 -24.18 17.62
C GLY A 164 17.39 -24.27 16.09
N PRO A 165 16.88 -25.38 15.53
CA PRO A 165 16.83 -25.54 14.08
C PRO A 165 15.96 -24.45 13.42
N PHE A 166 16.51 -23.82 12.38
CA PHE A 166 15.79 -22.91 11.53
C PHE A 166 15.53 -23.57 10.17
N SER A 167 14.27 -23.55 9.73
CA SER A 167 13.88 -24.10 8.44
C SER A 167 13.07 -23.10 7.64
N VAL A 168 13.37 -23.04 6.34
CA VAL A 168 12.63 -22.30 5.34
C VAL A 168 11.76 -23.28 4.58
N GLY A 169 10.46 -23.06 4.63
CA GLY A 169 9.45 -23.90 3.99
C GLY A 169 9.04 -23.38 2.61
N PRO A 170 7.79 -23.59 2.19
CA PRO A 170 7.30 -23.19 0.89
C PRO A 170 7.46 -21.69 0.64
N VAL A 171 7.78 -21.37 -0.62
CA VAL A 171 7.87 -20.02 -1.16
C VAL A 171 6.75 -19.85 -2.19
N SER A 172 6.04 -18.74 -2.16
CA SER A 172 4.98 -18.42 -3.12
C SER A 172 5.00 -16.95 -3.51
N ASN A 173 4.56 -16.67 -4.72
CA ASN A 173 4.33 -15.33 -5.28
C ASN A 173 3.11 -15.38 -6.20
N SER A 174 2.60 -14.23 -6.63
CA SER A 174 1.38 -14.16 -7.44
C SER A 174 1.65 -14.15 -8.95
N SER A 175 2.79 -13.62 -9.38
CA SER A 175 3.15 -13.51 -10.78
C SER A 175 3.70 -14.82 -11.34
N ALA A 176 3.13 -15.30 -12.46
CA ALA A 176 3.66 -16.44 -13.20
C ALA A 176 4.99 -16.12 -13.91
N ASP A 177 5.30 -14.84 -14.11
CA ASP A 177 6.50 -14.37 -14.81
C ASP A 177 7.69 -14.14 -13.85
N ILE A 178 7.49 -14.38 -12.55
CA ILE A 178 8.57 -14.36 -11.54
C ILE A 178 8.76 -15.78 -11.03
N LYS A 179 9.92 -16.36 -11.32
CA LYS A 179 10.30 -17.69 -10.84
C LYS A 179 11.21 -17.56 -9.62
N VAL A 180 10.85 -18.24 -8.54
CA VAL A 180 11.67 -18.30 -7.33
C VAL A 180 12.19 -19.73 -7.16
N THR A 181 13.50 -19.88 -6.96
CA THR A 181 14.12 -21.16 -6.61
C THR A 181 14.81 -21.03 -5.25
N GLN A 182 14.67 -22.07 -4.45
CA GLN A 182 15.24 -22.13 -3.11
C GLN A 182 16.42 -23.10 -3.08
N GLU A 183 17.55 -22.63 -2.54
CA GLU A 183 18.78 -23.38 -2.41
C GLU A 183 19.33 -23.30 -0.99
N LYS A 184 20.21 -24.22 -0.64
CA LYS A 184 20.98 -24.12 0.61
C LYS A 184 21.92 -22.92 0.54
N ARG A 185 22.12 -22.28 1.66
CA ARG A 185 23.09 -21.18 1.76
C ARG A 185 24.52 -21.69 1.52
N PRO A 186 25.29 -20.98 0.67
CA PRO A 186 26.68 -21.37 0.39
C PRO A 186 27.61 -21.18 1.59
N ASP A 187 27.26 -20.30 2.55
CA ASP A 187 28.02 -20.03 3.76
C ASP A 187 27.75 -21.06 4.90
N GLY A 188 26.87 -22.04 4.66
CA GLY A 188 26.50 -23.08 5.63
C GLY A 188 25.70 -22.63 6.84
N LYS A 189 25.34 -21.33 6.94
CA LYS A 189 24.53 -20.81 8.04
C LYS A 189 23.06 -21.24 7.91
N PRO A 190 22.30 -21.24 9.02
CA PRO A 190 20.86 -21.50 8.99
C PRO A 190 20.14 -20.51 8.07
N GLY A 191 19.20 -21.02 7.26
CA GLY A 191 18.43 -20.23 6.30
C GLY A 191 18.42 -20.81 4.90
N ALA A 192 18.06 -19.99 3.94
CA ALA A 192 18.04 -20.34 2.52
C ALA A 192 18.53 -19.20 1.64
N LEU A 193 19.10 -19.56 0.50
CA LEU A 193 19.32 -18.66 -0.62
C LEU A 193 18.09 -18.77 -1.54
N LEU A 194 17.48 -17.64 -1.89
CA LEU A 194 16.44 -17.58 -2.91
C LEU A 194 16.98 -16.87 -4.12
N ARG A 195 16.85 -17.51 -5.29
CA ARG A 195 17.11 -16.90 -6.60
C ARG A 195 15.78 -16.51 -7.22
N ILE A 196 15.65 -15.24 -7.53
CA ILE A 196 14.45 -14.63 -8.09
C ILE A 196 14.76 -14.26 -9.51
N ALA A 197 14.12 -14.92 -10.46
CA ALA A 197 14.35 -14.72 -11.90
C ALA A 197 13.09 -14.15 -12.55
N LEU A 198 13.27 -13.09 -13.36
CA LEU A 198 12.25 -12.63 -14.29
C LEU A 198 12.28 -13.50 -15.53
N LEU A 199 11.10 -13.99 -15.94
CA LEU A 199 10.96 -14.73 -17.17
C LEU A 199 10.88 -13.78 -18.37
N LYS A 200 11.29 -14.26 -19.57
CA LYS A 200 11.21 -13.49 -20.81
C LYS A 200 9.79 -13.07 -21.19
N THR A 201 8.79 -13.78 -20.64
CA THR A 201 7.37 -13.53 -20.84
C THR A 201 6.85 -12.31 -20.06
N MET A 202 7.59 -11.80 -19.07
CA MET A 202 7.17 -10.65 -18.26
C MET A 202 6.70 -9.50 -19.16
N PRO A 203 5.44 -9.02 -19.02
CA PRO A 203 4.88 -7.96 -19.85
C PRO A 203 5.64 -6.65 -19.75
N VAL A 204 5.58 -5.84 -20.82
CA VAL A 204 6.08 -4.46 -20.80
C VAL A 204 5.24 -3.61 -19.83
N GLY A 205 5.92 -2.82 -19.01
CA GLY A 205 5.31 -1.96 -17.99
C GLY A 205 5.98 -2.10 -16.63
N ALA A 206 5.51 -1.32 -15.68
CA ALA A 206 5.89 -1.49 -14.27
C ALA A 206 5.26 -2.78 -13.71
N PHE A 207 6.00 -3.47 -12.89
CA PHE A 207 5.51 -4.64 -12.16
C PHE A 207 5.88 -4.55 -10.69
N ASP A 208 5.05 -5.11 -9.86
CA ASP A 208 5.27 -5.36 -8.44
C ASP A 208 4.66 -6.71 -8.05
N ASP A 209 5.34 -7.42 -7.16
CA ASP A 209 4.86 -8.67 -6.57
C ASP A 209 5.45 -8.80 -5.16
N THR A 210 4.84 -9.66 -4.33
CA THR A 210 5.34 -9.98 -3.01
C THR A 210 5.62 -11.47 -2.92
N ILE A 211 6.89 -11.83 -2.70
CA ILE A 211 7.29 -13.20 -2.39
C ILE A 211 6.99 -13.47 -0.92
N LYS A 212 6.21 -14.50 -0.65
CA LYS A 212 5.88 -14.97 0.70
C LYS A 212 6.69 -16.22 1.00
N VAL A 213 7.51 -16.15 2.03
CA VAL A 213 8.39 -17.24 2.48
C VAL A 213 7.90 -17.75 3.82
N THR A 214 7.51 -19.01 3.87
CA THR A 214 7.16 -19.66 5.14
C THR A 214 8.41 -20.05 5.89
N THR A 215 8.46 -19.84 7.19
CA THR A 215 9.53 -20.35 8.05
C THR A 215 8.94 -20.99 9.31
N ASN A 216 9.74 -21.77 10.05
CA ASN A 216 9.31 -22.28 11.35
C ASN A 216 9.38 -21.20 12.47
N ARG A 217 9.71 -19.94 12.14
CA ARG A 217 9.64 -18.78 13.04
C ARG A 217 8.41 -17.95 12.70
N VAL A 218 8.58 -17.00 11.80
CA VAL A 218 7.53 -16.10 11.27
C VAL A 218 7.59 -16.08 9.75
N PRO A 219 6.49 -15.86 9.06
CA PRO A 219 6.52 -15.63 7.62
C PRO A 219 7.37 -14.40 7.28
N VAL A 220 8.15 -14.49 6.21
CA VAL A 220 8.93 -13.38 5.67
C VAL A 220 8.30 -12.95 4.35
N GLN A 221 8.17 -11.66 4.14
CA GLN A 221 7.69 -11.07 2.89
C GLN A 221 8.81 -10.27 2.25
N VAL A 222 8.90 -10.36 0.92
CA VAL A 222 9.92 -9.67 0.11
C VAL A 222 9.22 -9.04 -1.08
N ASP A 223 9.26 -7.73 -1.16
CA ASP A 223 8.70 -7.01 -2.29
C ASP A 223 9.67 -7.08 -3.46
N VAL A 224 9.12 -7.35 -4.65
CA VAL A 224 9.87 -7.46 -5.89
C VAL A 224 9.24 -6.51 -6.89
N PHE A 225 10.01 -5.60 -7.45
CA PHE A 225 9.49 -4.59 -8.37
C PHE A 225 10.52 -4.21 -9.43
N GLY A 226 10.02 -3.52 -10.45
CA GLY A 226 10.84 -3.02 -11.55
C GLY A 226 9.98 -2.53 -12.71
N THR A 227 10.64 -2.23 -13.83
CA THR A 227 9.96 -1.82 -15.05
C THR A 227 10.54 -2.59 -16.25
N VAL A 228 9.69 -3.25 -17.01
CA VAL A 228 10.07 -3.87 -18.27
C VAL A 228 9.84 -2.86 -19.38
N THR A 229 10.92 -2.52 -20.11
CA THR A 229 10.85 -1.67 -21.29
C THR A 229 10.79 -2.54 -22.55
N GLY A 230 9.92 -2.16 -23.47
CA GLY A 230 9.84 -2.80 -24.79
C GLY A 230 10.75 -2.11 -25.80
N ASP A 231 10.61 -2.56 -27.04
CA ASP A 231 11.34 -1.99 -28.17
C ASP A 231 10.79 -0.61 -28.60
N LEU A 232 9.52 -0.35 -28.28
CA LEU A 232 8.88 0.90 -28.64
C LEU A 232 8.94 1.88 -27.45
N ASN A 233 9.56 3.02 -27.70
CA ASN A 233 9.68 4.11 -26.76
C ASN A 233 8.91 5.34 -27.25
N VAL A 234 8.20 5.99 -26.35
CA VAL A 234 7.42 7.22 -26.61
C VAL A 234 8.01 8.34 -25.78
N ASP A 235 8.44 9.41 -26.46
CA ASP A 235 9.04 10.57 -25.83
C ASP A 235 8.37 11.89 -26.31
N PRO A 236 7.84 12.70 -25.37
CA PRO A 236 7.75 12.46 -23.94
C PRO A 236 6.74 11.36 -23.58
N ALA A 237 6.97 10.70 -22.44
CA ALA A 237 6.08 9.64 -21.92
C ALA A 237 4.72 10.14 -21.42
N GLN A 238 4.50 11.45 -21.42
CA GLN A 238 3.24 12.14 -21.12
C GLN A 238 3.11 13.40 -21.95
N VAL A 239 1.92 13.69 -22.47
CA VAL A 239 1.64 14.93 -23.21
C VAL A 239 1.10 15.98 -22.22
N SER A 240 1.91 16.99 -21.93
CA SER A 240 1.47 18.16 -21.17
C SER A 240 1.13 19.32 -22.11
N PHE A 241 -0.10 19.75 -22.10
CA PHE A 241 -0.49 21.00 -22.79
C PHE A 241 -0.23 22.24 -21.93
N GLY A 242 -0.09 22.03 -20.58
CA GLY A 242 0.08 23.11 -19.63
C GLY A 242 -1.22 23.86 -19.38
N ILE A 243 -1.07 25.17 -19.11
CA ILE A 243 -2.19 26.11 -18.97
C ILE A 243 -2.52 26.66 -20.36
N VAL A 244 -3.74 26.43 -20.82
CA VAL A 244 -4.19 26.76 -22.18
C VAL A 244 -5.26 27.82 -22.11
N PRO A 245 -5.05 28.98 -22.76
CA PRO A 245 -6.10 29.99 -22.94
C PRO A 245 -7.29 29.43 -23.73
N ARG A 246 -8.50 29.85 -23.37
CA ARG A 246 -9.72 29.46 -24.09
C ARG A 246 -9.64 29.82 -25.56
N GLY A 247 -10.16 28.99 -26.44
CA GLY A 247 -10.35 29.28 -27.86
C GLY A 247 -9.10 29.07 -28.73
N GLN A 248 -8.06 28.42 -28.22
CA GLN A 248 -6.85 28.11 -28.97
C GLN A 248 -6.70 26.62 -29.22
N ASP A 249 -6.22 26.26 -30.42
CA ASP A 249 -5.74 24.93 -30.73
C ASP A 249 -4.27 24.86 -30.30
N ILE A 250 -3.95 23.89 -29.50
CA ILE A 250 -2.56 23.66 -29.00
C ILE A 250 -2.04 22.31 -29.50
N VAL A 251 -0.89 22.35 -30.17
CA VAL A 251 -0.24 21.16 -30.70
C VAL A 251 0.97 20.78 -29.85
N ARG A 252 1.12 19.49 -29.63
CA ARG A 252 2.31 18.88 -29.05
C ARG A 252 2.81 17.77 -29.97
N LEU A 253 4.10 17.69 -30.09
CA LEU A 253 4.76 16.64 -30.86
C LEU A 253 5.31 15.58 -29.90
N VAL A 254 5.13 14.34 -30.27
CA VAL A 254 5.63 13.18 -29.54
C VAL A 254 6.35 12.29 -30.55
N LYS A 255 7.50 11.77 -30.17
CA LYS A 255 8.23 10.81 -30.98
C LYS A 255 7.96 9.41 -30.46
N LEU A 256 7.58 8.49 -31.35
CA LEU A 256 7.61 7.06 -31.09
C LEU A 256 8.80 6.47 -31.84
N SER A 257 9.69 5.81 -31.12
CA SER A 257 10.92 5.20 -31.67
C SER A 257 10.90 3.71 -31.44
N ASN A 258 11.21 2.94 -32.46
CA ASN A 258 11.42 1.51 -32.39
C ASN A 258 12.93 1.22 -32.30
N GLN A 259 13.38 0.69 -31.18
CA GLN A 259 14.74 0.27 -30.90
C GLN A 259 14.95 -1.24 -31.16
N GLY A 260 13.88 -1.94 -31.55
CA GLY A 260 13.91 -3.36 -31.87
C GLY A 260 14.51 -3.65 -33.25
N ALA A 261 14.79 -4.93 -33.48
CA ALA A 261 15.35 -5.41 -34.76
C ALA A 261 14.32 -5.46 -35.90
N HIS A 262 13.04 -5.59 -35.57
CA HIS A 262 11.97 -5.73 -36.55
C HIS A 262 11.22 -4.40 -36.75
N PRO A 263 10.90 -4.07 -38.02
CA PRO A 263 10.11 -2.87 -38.31
C PRO A 263 8.68 -2.99 -37.68
N VAL A 264 8.18 -1.88 -37.18
CA VAL A 264 6.84 -1.82 -36.52
C VAL A 264 6.00 -0.76 -37.20
N LYS A 265 4.70 -1.03 -37.39
CA LYS A 265 3.73 -0.07 -37.93
C LYS A 265 2.82 0.43 -36.81
N VAL A 266 2.58 1.74 -36.79
CA VAL A 266 1.48 2.33 -36.04
C VAL A 266 0.19 2.11 -36.83
N LEU A 267 -0.75 1.36 -36.29
CA LEU A 267 -2.00 1.00 -36.93
C LEU A 267 -3.09 2.06 -36.73
N ASN A 268 -3.16 2.61 -35.52
CA ASN A 268 -4.15 3.61 -35.15
C ASN A 268 -3.73 4.38 -33.89
N VAL A 269 -4.25 5.61 -33.75
CA VAL A 269 -4.13 6.41 -32.53
C VAL A 269 -5.52 6.94 -32.18
N THR A 270 -5.99 6.61 -30.99
CA THR A 270 -7.28 7.07 -30.47
C THR A 270 -7.12 7.84 -29.19
N SER A 271 -8.06 8.71 -28.88
CA SER A 271 -8.10 9.51 -27.66
C SER A 271 -9.30 9.13 -26.80
N SER A 272 -9.12 9.10 -25.48
CA SER A 272 -10.20 8.96 -24.49
C SER A 272 -11.10 10.21 -24.38
N SER A 273 -10.69 11.34 -24.98
CA SER A 273 -11.45 12.59 -24.99
C SER A 273 -11.62 13.14 -26.40
N PRO A 274 -12.82 13.55 -26.80
CA PRO A 274 -13.05 14.18 -28.12
C PRO A 274 -12.36 15.54 -28.25
N ALA A 275 -11.96 16.17 -27.15
CA ALA A 275 -11.23 17.42 -27.13
C ALA A 275 -9.76 17.28 -27.60
N VAL A 276 -9.21 16.06 -27.55
CA VAL A 276 -7.83 15.78 -27.99
C VAL A 276 -7.87 14.84 -29.18
N VAL A 277 -7.22 15.23 -30.25
CA VAL A 277 -7.03 14.40 -31.44
C VAL A 277 -5.56 14.15 -31.67
N ALA A 278 -5.24 12.99 -32.23
CA ALA A 278 -3.86 12.64 -32.55
C ALA A 278 -3.76 11.90 -33.88
N SER A 279 -2.65 12.12 -34.58
CA SER A 279 -2.26 11.37 -35.77
C SER A 279 -0.82 10.91 -35.64
N ALA A 280 -0.47 9.86 -36.34
CA ALA A 280 0.89 9.34 -36.43
C ALA A 280 1.36 9.33 -37.88
N GLU A 281 2.53 9.88 -38.14
CA GLU A 281 3.17 9.91 -39.45
C GLU A 281 4.55 9.27 -39.34
N PRO A 282 4.95 8.37 -40.25
CA PRO A 282 6.29 7.82 -40.25
C PRO A 282 7.33 8.89 -40.60
N ILE A 283 8.38 9.02 -39.80
CA ILE A 283 9.61 9.77 -40.11
C ILE A 283 10.58 8.83 -40.82
N ALA A 284 10.82 7.67 -40.25
CA ALA A 284 11.56 6.56 -40.81
C ALA A 284 10.68 5.30 -40.72
N PRO A 285 10.19 4.79 -41.88
CA PRO A 285 9.24 3.68 -41.90
C PRO A 285 9.76 2.47 -41.08
N GLY A 286 8.93 1.97 -40.20
CA GLY A 286 9.26 0.84 -39.32
C GLY A 286 10.10 1.19 -38.08
N LYS A 287 10.68 2.41 -38.02
CA LYS A 287 11.58 2.84 -36.93
C LYS A 287 11.04 4.03 -36.13
N ASP A 288 10.78 5.14 -36.80
CA ASP A 288 10.43 6.39 -36.12
C ASP A 288 9.12 6.95 -36.64
N TYR A 289 8.28 7.39 -35.72
CA TYR A 289 7.00 8.04 -35.99
C TYR A 289 6.91 9.37 -35.26
N LYS A 290 6.35 10.36 -35.92
CA LYS A 290 5.92 11.63 -35.33
C LYS A 290 4.43 11.54 -35.00
N LEU A 291 4.08 11.66 -33.73
CA LEU A 291 2.70 11.82 -33.33
C LEU A 291 2.41 13.31 -33.14
N THR A 292 1.44 13.81 -33.88
CA THR A 292 0.91 15.16 -33.71
C THR A 292 -0.32 15.09 -32.84
N VAL A 293 -0.25 15.66 -31.63
CA VAL A 293 -1.33 15.65 -30.65
C VAL A 293 -1.87 17.06 -30.50
N MET A 294 -3.16 17.26 -30.77
CA MET A 294 -3.79 18.57 -30.78
C MET A 294 -4.95 18.61 -29.76
N LEU A 295 -4.89 19.58 -28.88
CA LEU A 295 -6.02 20.02 -28.05
C LEU A 295 -6.85 21.03 -28.84
N ARG A 296 -8.14 20.75 -29.02
CA ARG A 296 -9.05 21.57 -29.82
C ARG A 296 -9.48 22.83 -29.07
N ARG A 297 -9.63 23.92 -29.79
CA ARG A 297 -10.08 25.24 -29.31
C ARG A 297 -11.43 25.24 -28.57
N GLY A 298 -12.32 24.30 -28.86
CA GLY A 298 -13.63 24.14 -28.21
C GLY A 298 -13.62 23.38 -26.89
N THR A 299 -12.44 23.11 -26.32
CA THR A 299 -12.34 22.41 -25.05
C THR A 299 -12.93 23.22 -23.91
N PRO A 300 -13.86 22.68 -23.09
CA PRO A 300 -14.43 23.35 -21.92
C PRO A 300 -13.36 23.73 -20.88
N ASP A 301 -13.66 24.80 -20.11
CA ASP A 301 -12.80 25.21 -19.01
C ASP A 301 -12.68 24.13 -17.93
N GLY A 302 -11.53 24.07 -17.30
CA GLY A 302 -11.23 23.15 -16.21
C GLY A 302 -10.02 22.27 -16.48
N GLN A 303 -9.85 21.27 -15.62
CA GLN A 303 -8.80 20.27 -15.79
C GLN A 303 -9.26 19.20 -16.78
N LEU A 304 -8.45 18.96 -17.80
CA LEU A 304 -8.61 17.86 -18.74
C LEU A 304 -7.51 16.82 -18.49
N ARG A 305 -7.91 15.60 -18.21
CA ARG A 305 -7.03 14.43 -18.14
C ARG A 305 -7.57 13.35 -19.03
N GLY A 306 -6.67 12.60 -19.64
CA GLY A 306 -7.05 11.49 -20.49
C GLY A 306 -5.84 10.73 -20.99
N GLN A 307 -6.08 9.88 -21.98
CA GLN A 307 -5.11 8.95 -22.51
C GLN A 307 -5.26 8.83 -24.02
N LEU A 308 -4.14 8.84 -24.71
CA LEU A 308 -4.06 8.36 -26.08
C LEU A 308 -3.73 6.87 -26.07
N THR A 309 -4.40 6.12 -26.93
CA THR A 309 -4.12 4.69 -27.16
C THR A 309 -3.53 4.55 -28.55
N ILE A 310 -2.26 4.17 -28.60
CA ILE A 310 -1.51 3.92 -29.84
C ILE A 310 -1.54 2.42 -30.09
N LYS A 311 -2.12 2.00 -31.21
CA LYS A 311 -2.12 0.60 -31.66
C LYS A 311 -1.00 0.34 -32.62
N THR A 312 -0.26 -0.75 -32.42
CA THR A 312 0.86 -1.17 -33.27
C THR A 312 0.71 -2.62 -33.72
N ASP A 313 1.49 -3.04 -34.70
CA ASP A 313 1.59 -4.45 -35.11
C ASP A 313 2.68 -5.22 -34.35
N ASN A 314 3.34 -4.59 -33.36
CA ASN A 314 4.26 -5.28 -32.46
C ASN A 314 3.46 -6.13 -31.46
N PRO A 315 3.60 -7.47 -31.45
CA PRO A 315 2.83 -8.34 -30.58
C PRO A 315 3.10 -8.10 -29.08
N GLU A 316 4.31 -7.67 -28.72
CA GLU A 316 4.71 -7.41 -27.33
C GLU A 316 4.27 -6.04 -26.83
N GLN A 317 4.04 -5.09 -27.74
CA GLN A 317 3.57 -3.73 -27.46
C GLN A 317 2.45 -3.34 -28.43
N ALA A 318 1.48 -4.23 -28.62
CA ALA A 318 0.33 -4.00 -29.51
C ALA A 318 -0.51 -2.78 -29.10
N THR A 319 -0.39 -2.34 -27.84
CA THR A 319 -1.05 -1.15 -27.31
C THR A 319 -0.08 -0.38 -26.42
N ILE A 320 0.06 0.91 -26.71
CA ILE A 320 0.83 1.84 -25.87
C ILE A 320 -0.14 2.92 -25.40
N ASN A 321 -0.14 3.17 -24.13
CA ASN A 321 -0.99 4.18 -23.48
C ASN A 321 -0.13 5.40 -23.14
N LEU A 322 -0.52 6.57 -23.69
CA LEU A 322 0.17 7.84 -23.49
C LEU A 322 -0.77 8.82 -22.79
N PRO A 323 -0.57 9.11 -21.51
CA PRO A 323 -1.42 10.04 -20.77
C PRO A 323 -1.25 11.47 -21.26
N PHE A 324 -2.32 12.26 -21.15
CA PHE A 324 -2.28 13.69 -21.42
C PHE A 324 -2.98 14.51 -20.34
N TYR A 325 -2.56 15.78 -20.22
CA TYR A 325 -3.08 16.70 -19.24
C TYR A 325 -3.11 18.13 -19.78
N ALA A 326 -4.16 18.88 -19.44
CA ALA A 326 -4.30 20.32 -19.69
C ALA A 326 -5.09 21.01 -18.58
N ILE A 327 -4.89 22.31 -18.39
CA ILE A 327 -5.78 23.20 -17.65
C ILE A 327 -6.25 24.28 -18.62
N VAL A 328 -7.54 24.30 -18.96
CA VAL A 328 -8.13 25.23 -19.90
C VAL A 328 -8.88 26.30 -19.13
N GLY A 329 -8.69 27.59 -19.48
CA GLY A 329 -9.42 28.66 -18.84
C GLY A 329 -8.89 30.07 -19.18
N GLN A 330 -9.58 31.08 -18.66
CA GLN A 330 -9.08 32.45 -18.65
C GLN A 330 -8.34 32.67 -17.32
N PHE A 331 -7.05 32.84 -17.40
CA PHE A 331 -6.23 33.19 -16.25
C PHE A 331 -5.98 34.70 -16.34
N LYS A 332 -6.46 35.47 -15.34
CA LYS A 332 -6.08 36.88 -15.23
C LYS A 332 -4.61 36.94 -14.88
N SER A 333 -3.84 37.60 -15.73
CA SER A 333 -2.45 38.01 -15.46
C SER A 333 -2.37 38.96 -14.29
#